data_23fd04723d7594e8eec26cb6de183a45
#
_entry.id   23fd04723d7594e8eec26cb6de183a45
#
_cell.length_a   1.000
_cell.length_b   1.000
_cell.length_c   1.000
_cell.angle_alpha   90.00
_cell.angle_beta   90.00
_cell.angle_gamma   90.00
#
_symmetry.space_group_name_H-M   'P 1'
#
loop_
_entity.id
_entity.type
_entity.pdbx_description
1 polymer ?
#
loop_
_entity_poly.entity_id
_entity_poly.type
_entity_poly.pdbx_seq_one_letter_code
_entity_poly.pdbx_strand_id
1 'polypeptide(L)'
;MADELPILVNECIAGDQLSFGKLIRRFRGQVYGLCYRMLGQREDAEDAMQETFVRVANNLHRWDPERAFEPWLLTIAGNRCRTRLAQRMRRPGTLALDYPIADQSVDDHRAELLSEELDHALSTVRQEYRDAFVLFHKNEMRYKEISESLDIPLGTVKTWVHRARRELILKLRTRGVLDETS
;
A
#
# COMPACT_ATOMS: atom_id res chain seq x y z
N MET A 1 -8.33 -24.75 17.25
CA MET A 1 -7.16 -23.99 17.77
C MET A 1 -7.51 -22.53 17.53
N ALA A 2 -7.66 -21.77 18.62
CA ALA A 2 -7.93 -20.34 18.52
C ALA A 2 -6.79 -19.69 17.69
N ASP A 3 -7.16 -18.77 16.84
CA ASP A 3 -6.21 -18.08 15.97
C ASP A 3 -5.24 -17.28 16.87
N GLU A 4 -4.03 -17.77 17.07
CA GLU A 4 -2.98 -17.15 17.90
C GLU A 4 -2.52 -15.79 17.34
N LEU A 5 -2.95 -15.47 16.13
CA LEU A 5 -2.52 -14.27 15.42
C LEU A 5 -2.99 -12.95 16.06
N PRO A 6 -4.26 -12.78 16.49
CA PRO A 6 -4.69 -11.57 17.19
C PRO A 6 -3.92 -11.35 18.50
N ILE A 7 -3.62 -12.42 19.24
CA ILE A 7 -2.82 -12.34 20.47
C ILE A 7 -1.42 -11.86 20.14
N LEU A 8 -0.77 -12.49 19.15
CA LEU A 8 0.57 -12.13 18.68
C LEU A 8 0.64 -10.66 18.22
N VAL A 9 -0.38 -10.21 17.50
CA VAL A 9 -0.45 -8.81 17.03
C VAL A 9 -0.62 -7.84 18.20
N ASN A 10 -1.44 -8.17 19.20
CA ASN A 10 -1.61 -7.33 20.38
C ASN A 10 -0.30 -7.21 21.20
N GLU A 11 0.44 -8.31 21.34
CA GLU A 11 1.76 -8.29 21.97
C GLU A 11 2.75 -7.39 21.20
N CYS A 12 2.72 -7.46 19.86
CA CYS A 12 3.52 -6.56 19.01
C CYS A 12 3.13 -5.09 19.19
N ILE A 13 1.83 -4.78 19.29
CA ILE A 13 1.34 -3.41 19.55
C ILE A 13 1.80 -2.93 20.93
N ALA A 14 1.87 -3.81 21.92
CA ALA A 14 2.40 -3.51 23.25
C ALA A 14 3.92 -3.30 23.28
N GLY A 15 4.62 -3.53 22.15
CA GLY A 15 6.05 -3.30 22.00
C GLY A 15 6.94 -4.53 22.23
N ASP A 16 6.34 -5.73 22.32
CA ASP A 16 7.13 -6.96 22.48
C ASP A 16 7.88 -7.31 21.19
N GLN A 17 9.20 -7.14 21.23
CA GLN A 17 10.11 -7.42 20.11
C GLN A 17 10.17 -8.92 19.75
N LEU A 18 10.02 -9.81 20.75
CA LEU A 18 10.05 -11.26 20.49
C LEU A 18 8.82 -11.69 19.69
N SER A 19 7.66 -11.16 20.03
CA SER A 19 6.41 -11.40 19.31
C SER A 19 6.43 -10.80 17.92
N PHE A 20 7.04 -9.62 17.73
CA PHE A 20 7.27 -9.08 16.39
C PHE A 20 8.22 -9.96 15.57
N GLY A 21 9.27 -10.51 16.17
CA GLY A 21 10.13 -11.48 15.54
C GLY A 21 9.40 -12.77 15.10
N LYS A 22 8.42 -13.25 15.89
CA LYS A 22 7.56 -14.39 15.50
C LYS A 22 6.66 -14.02 14.31
N LEU A 23 6.09 -12.83 14.31
CA LEU A 23 5.25 -12.31 13.23
C LEU A 23 6.04 -12.25 11.92
N ILE A 24 7.24 -11.69 11.94
CA ILE A 24 8.14 -11.66 10.78
C ILE A 24 8.41 -13.09 10.27
N ARG A 25 8.82 -14.01 11.14
CA ARG A 25 9.12 -15.39 10.74
C ARG A 25 7.93 -16.07 10.07
N ARG A 26 6.73 -15.85 10.57
CA ARG A 26 5.49 -16.42 10.02
C ARG A 26 5.20 -15.96 8.60
N PHE A 27 5.42 -14.69 8.30
CA PHE A 27 4.99 -14.07 7.04
C PHE A 27 6.13 -13.72 6.06
N ARG A 28 7.38 -13.85 6.49
CA ARG A 28 8.55 -13.49 5.68
C ARG A 28 8.54 -14.13 4.29
N GLY A 29 8.23 -15.42 4.20
CA GLY A 29 8.23 -16.14 2.92
C GLY A 29 7.22 -15.60 1.93
N GLN A 30 6.01 -15.28 2.40
CA GLN A 30 4.94 -14.73 1.55
C GLN A 30 5.26 -13.32 1.08
N VAL A 31 5.73 -12.46 1.99
CA VAL A 31 6.11 -11.07 1.66
C VAL A 31 7.29 -11.05 0.69
N TYR A 32 8.34 -11.84 0.96
CA TYR A 32 9.49 -11.94 0.06
C TYR A 32 9.08 -12.46 -1.32
N GLY A 33 8.27 -13.52 -1.37
CA GLY A 33 7.79 -14.09 -2.63
C GLY A 33 6.99 -13.09 -3.47
N LEU A 34 6.14 -12.27 -2.85
CA LEU A 34 5.44 -11.18 -3.52
C LEU A 34 6.42 -10.13 -4.05
N CYS A 35 7.33 -9.64 -3.19
CA CYS A 35 8.32 -8.64 -3.58
C CYS A 35 9.21 -9.13 -4.72
N TYR A 36 9.66 -10.38 -4.67
CA TYR A 36 10.49 -10.95 -5.72
C TYR A 36 9.77 -11.09 -7.05
N ARG A 37 8.50 -11.54 -7.04
CA ARG A 37 7.68 -11.59 -8.26
C ARG A 37 7.48 -10.21 -8.89
N MET A 38 7.30 -9.17 -8.07
CA MET A 38 7.05 -7.82 -8.56
C MET A 38 8.32 -7.08 -9.02
N LEU A 39 9.46 -7.30 -8.35
CA LEU A 39 10.67 -6.51 -8.58
C LEU A 39 11.72 -7.24 -9.42
N GLY A 40 11.65 -8.57 -9.50
CA GLY A 40 12.53 -9.41 -10.32
C GLY A 40 13.98 -9.50 -9.84
N GLN A 41 14.41 -8.71 -8.85
CA GLN A 41 15.77 -8.68 -8.33
C GLN A 41 15.78 -9.01 -6.85
N ARG A 42 16.73 -9.86 -6.44
CA ARG A 42 16.84 -10.37 -5.07
C ARG A 42 17.04 -9.24 -4.06
N GLU A 43 17.99 -8.35 -4.33
CA GLU A 43 18.35 -7.24 -3.44
C GLU A 43 17.15 -6.29 -3.23
N ASP A 44 16.50 -5.88 -4.33
CA ASP A 44 15.30 -5.04 -4.26
C ASP A 44 14.15 -5.72 -3.50
N ALA A 45 13.99 -7.04 -3.67
CA ALA A 45 12.95 -7.80 -2.97
C ALA A 45 13.23 -7.91 -1.48
N GLU A 46 14.50 -8.15 -1.09
CA GLU A 46 14.92 -8.18 0.32
C GLU A 46 14.69 -6.82 0.98
N ASP A 47 15.09 -5.74 0.33
CA ASP A 47 14.89 -4.38 0.81
C ASP A 47 13.40 -4.02 0.92
N ALA A 48 12.61 -4.31 -0.12
CA ALA A 48 11.16 -4.05 -0.09
C ALA A 48 10.46 -4.84 1.03
N MET A 49 10.89 -6.08 1.28
CA MET A 49 10.40 -6.88 2.38
C MET A 49 10.76 -6.25 3.73
N GLN A 50 12.00 -5.81 3.93
CA GLN A 50 12.43 -5.16 5.18
C GLN A 50 11.62 -3.88 5.43
N GLU A 51 11.51 -3.02 4.41
CA GLU A 51 10.71 -1.80 4.50
C GLU A 51 9.23 -2.09 4.78
N THR A 52 8.68 -3.17 4.23
CA THR A 52 7.32 -3.62 4.52
C THR A 52 7.15 -3.91 6.01
N PHE A 53 8.04 -4.67 6.62
CA PHE A 53 7.93 -5.00 8.05
C PHE A 53 8.16 -3.79 8.95
N VAL A 54 9.03 -2.85 8.59
CA VAL A 54 9.15 -1.56 9.30
C VAL A 54 7.82 -0.80 9.25
N ARG A 55 7.14 -0.76 8.09
CA ARG A 55 5.82 -0.11 7.96
C ARG A 55 4.74 -0.85 8.73
N VAL A 56 4.77 -2.17 8.72
CA VAL A 56 3.86 -3.01 9.52
C VAL A 56 4.02 -2.66 10.99
N ALA A 57 5.23 -2.64 11.53
CA ALA A 57 5.49 -2.26 12.93
C ALA A 57 4.87 -0.91 13.29
N ASN A 58 5.06 0.10 12.42
CA ASN A 58 4.56 1.45 12.62
C ASN A 58 3.03 1.59 12.47
N ASN A 59 2.38 0.68 11.76
CA ASN A 59 0.95 0.77 11.44
C ASN A 59 0.12 -0.38 11.99
N LEU A 60 0.71 -1.28 12.78
CA LEU A 60 0.06 -2.48 13.29
C LEU A 60 -1.22 -2.16 14.11
N HIS A 61 -1.20 -1.05 14.84
CA HIS A 61 -2.35 -0.53 15.59
C HIS A 61 -3.55 -0.12 14.70
N ARG A 62 -3.39 -0.08 13.38
CA ARG A 62 -4.45 0.24 12.41
C ARG A 62 -5.09 -1.00 11.80
N TRP A 63 -4.50 -2.17 12.03
CA TRP A 63 -5.10 -3.40 11.58
C TRP A 63 -6.37 -3.68 12.38
N ASP A 64 -7.42 -4.06 11.66
CA ASP A 64 -8.70 -4.43 12.22
C ASP A 64 -8.70 -5.95 12.52
N PRO A 65 -8.82 -6.38 13.78
CA PRO A 65 -8.82 -7.80 14.16
C PRO A 65 -9.95 -8.63 13.53
N GLU A 66 -11.04 -7.98 13.08
CA GLU A 66 -12.15 -8.63 12.37
C GLU A 66 -11.78 -8.97 10.91
N ARG A 67 -10.64 -8.50 10.42
CA ARG A 67 -10.17 -8.74 9.06
C ARG A 67 -8.94 -9.63 9.04
N ALA A 68 -8.83 -10.44 7.98
CA ALA A 68 -7.65 -11.27 7.76
C ALA A 68 -6.37 -10.40 7.70
N PHE A 69 -5.36 -10.78 8.46
CA PHE A 69 -4.09 -10.05 8.56
C PHE A 69 -3.27 -10.11 7.26
N GLU A 70 -3.25 -11.27 6.62
CA GLU A 70 -2.43 -11.53 5.44
C GLU A 70 -2.73 -10.59 4.26
N PRO A 71 -4.00 -10.37 3.84
CA PRO A 71 -4.31 -9.41 2.78
C PRO A 71 -3.90 -7.98 3.12
N TRP A 72 -4.05 -7.57 4.38
CA TRP A 72 -3.60 -6.26 4.84
C TRP A 72 -2.08 -6.10 4.74
N LEU A 73 -1.32 -7.10 5.21
CA LEU A 73 0.13 -7.15 5.10
C LEU A 73 0.61 -7.13 3.65
N LEU A 74 0.02 -7.98 2.79
CA LEU A 74 0.40 -8.07 1.38
C LEU A 74 0.04 -6.79 0.59
N THR A 75 -1.00 -6.07 1.00
CA THR A 75 -1.31 -4.75 0.44
C THR A 75 -0.18 -3.75 0.72
N ILE A 76 0.37 -3.74 1.94
CA ILE A 76 1.53 -2.89 2.30
C ILE A 76 2.74 -3.25 1.45
N ALA A 77 3.02 -4.56 1.31
CA ALA A 77 4.13 -5.05 0.50
C ALA A 77 3.99 -4.67 -0.99
N GLY A 78 2.81 -4.89 -1.58
CA GLY A 78 2.53 -4.54 -2.97
C GLY A 78 2.65 -3.05 -3.24
N ASN A 79 2.16 -2.20 -2.33
CA ASN A 79 2.33 -0.74 -2.43
C ASN A 79 3.81 -0.34 -2.39
N ARG A 80 4.62 -1.04 -1.59
CA ARG A 80 6.06 -0.80 -1.52
C ARG A 80 6.76 -1.11 -2.82
N CYS A 81 6.44 -2.26 -3.41
CA CYS A 81 6.98 -2.67 -4.69
C CYS A 81 6.61 -1.70 -5.82
N ARG A 82 5.33 -1.28 -5.89
CA ARG A 82 4.88 -0.29 -6.88
C ARG A 82 5.62 1.04 -6.75
N THR A 83 5.85 1.52 -5.53
CA THR A 83 6.63 2.74 -5.29
C THR A 83 8.06 2.61 -5.81
N ARG A 84 8.72 1.46 -5.58
CA ARG A 84 10.07 1.20 -6.08
C ARG A 84 10.11 1.11 -7.61
N LEU A 85 9.17 0.43 -8.23
CA LEU A 85 9.06 0.37 -9.70
C LEU A 85 8.88 1.78 -10.30
N ALA A 86 7.98 2.58 -9.74
CA ALA A 86 7.77 3.96 -10.18
C ALA A 86 9.04 4.83 -10.03
N GLN A 87 9.83 4.62 -8.98
CA GLN A 87 11.11 5.31 -8.78
C GLN A 87 12.17 4.87 -9.80
N ARG A 88 12.22 3.58 -10.15
CA ARG A 88 13.09 3.06 -11.21
C ARG A 88 12.77 3.71 -12.56
N MET A 89 11.50 3.77 -12.93
CA MET A 89 11.07 4.38 -14.20
C MET A 89 11.40 5.87 -14.30
N ARG A 90 11.52 6.58 -13.18
CA ARG A 90 11.84 8.02 -13.13
C ARG A 90 13.34 8.32 -13.18
N ARG A 91 14.23 7.32 -13.04
CA ARG A 91 15.69 7.51 -13.12
C ARG A 91 16.14 7.36 -14.59
N PRO A 92 16.56 8.43 -15.28
CA PRO A 92 17.14 8.30 -16.62
C PRO A 92 18.48 7.57 -16.50
N GLY A 93 18.62 6.41 -17.10
CA GLY A 93 19.90 5.73 -17.24
C GLY A 93 20.04 4.33 -16.64
N THR A 94 19.00 3.73 -16.10
CA THR A 94 19.07 2.31 -15.75
C THR A 94 18.55 1.48 -16.93
N LEU A 95 19.49 0.82 -17.63
CA LEU A 95 19.22 -0.15 -18.68
C LEU A 95 18.07 -1.08 -18.26
N ALA A 96 17.07 -1.15 -19.13
CA ALA A 96 16.06 -2.19 -19.07
C ALA A 96 16.80 -3.54 -19.18
N LEU A 97 17.02 -4.21 -18.06
CA LEU A 97 17.40 -5.60 -18.07
C LEU A 97 16.14 -6.37 -18.43
N ASP A 98 16.17 -6.95 -19.64
CA ASP A 98 15.21 -7.94 -20.11
C ASP A 98 15.11 -9.07 -19.08
N TYR A 99 14.04 -9.07 -18.31
CA TYR A 99 13.63 -10.25 -17.55
C TYR A 99 12.50 -10.91 -18.31
N PRO A 100 12.52 -12.24 -18.46
CA PRO A 100 11.37 -12.95 -18.96
C PRO A 100 10.23 -12.78 -17.94
N ILE A 101 9.35 -11.84 -18.23
CA ILE A 101 8.08 -11.69 -17.56
C ILE A 101 7.28 -12.93 -17.98
N ALA A 102 7.07 -13.85 -17.06
CA ALA A 102 6.09 -14.90 -17.26
C ALA A 102 4.76 -14.19 -17.54
N ASP A 103 4.31 -14.31 -18.78
CA ASP A 103 3.01 -13.99 -19.38
C ASP A 103 2.04 -13.15 -18.50
N GLN A 104 2.45 -11.92 -18.17
CA GLN A 104 1.66 -10.93 -17.42
C GLN A 104 1.16 -9.78 -18.31
N SER A 105 1.31 -9.91 -19.62
CA SER A 105 1.01 -8.84 -20.58
C SER A 105 -0.46 -8.37 -20.57
N VAL A 106 -1.38 -9.21 -20.10
CA VAL A 106 -2.80 -8.85 -19.98
C VAL A 106 -3.09 -8.13 -18.65
N ASP A 107 -2.36 -8.48 -17.58
CA ASP A 107 -2.55 -7.86 -16.26
C ASP A 107 -1.83 -6.50 -16.15
N ASP A 108 -0.67 -6.34 -16.79
CA ASP A 108 0.07 -5.07 -16.79
C ASP A 108 -0.68 -3.98 -17.56
N HIS A 109 -1.24 -4.29 -18.73
CA HIS A 109 -2.04 -3.32 -19.49
C HIS A 109 -3.32 -2.93 -18.73
N ARG A 110 -3.95 -3.86 -18.04
CA ARG A 110 -5.11 -3.59 -17.18
C ARG A 110 -4.70 -2.75 -15.96
N ALA A 111 -3.55 -3.00 -15.37
CA ALA A 111 -3.01 -2.21 -14.25
C ALA A 111 -2.62 -0.79 -14.68
N GLU A 112 -2.06 -0.61 -15.87
CA GLU A 112 -1.77 0.70 -16.45
C GLU A 112 -3.05 1.49 -16.73
N LEU A 113 -4.03 0.88 -17.40
CA LEU A 113 -5.34 1.50 -17.63
C LEU A 113 -6.03 1.88 -16.32
N LEU A 114 -5.96 1.02 -15.31
CA LEU A 114 -6.52 1.31 -13.98
C LEU A 114 -5.79 2.46 -13.29
N SER A 115 -4.47 2.56 -13.48
CA SER A 115 -3.66 3.65 -12.95
C SER A 115 -3.99 4.97 -13.64
N GLU A 116 -4.14 4.99 -14.96
CA GLU A 116 -4.55 6.17 -15.72
C GLU A 116 -5.96 6.63 -15.34
N GLU A 117 -6.90 5.70 -15.22
CA GLU A 117 -8.27 5.99 -14.78
C GLU A 117 -8.32 6.54 -13.35
N LEU A 118 -7.49 6.00 -12.45
CA LEU A 118 -7.36 6.51 -11.09
C LEU A 118 -6.76 7.91 -11.07
N ASP A 119 -5.69 8.16 -11.82
CA ASP A 119 -5.04 9.48 -11.91
C ASP A 119 -5.98 10.52 -12.56
N HIS A 120 -6.76 10.11 -13.56
CA HIS A 120 -7.79 10.95 -14.14
C HIS A 120 -8.92 11.23 -13.13
N ALA A 121 -9.44 10.22 -12.44
CA ALA A 121 -10.44 10.39 -11.41
C ALA A 121 -9.94 11.31 -10.28
N LEU A 122 -8.68 11.15 -9.84
CA LEU A 122 -8.02 12.01 -8.86
C LEU A 122 -7.93 13.45 -9.31
N SER A 123 -7.65 13.71 -10.60
CA SER A 123 -7.55 15.09 -11.13
C SER A 123 -8.85 15.87 -11.01
N THR A 124 -9.99 15.17 -10.96
CA THR A 124 -11.33 15.76 -10.85
C THR A 124 -11.84 15.87 -9.41
N VAL A 125 -11.11 15.32 -8.42
CA VAL A 125 -11.40 15.51 -6.99
C VAL A 125 -10.95 16.89 -6.54
N ARG A 126 -11.71 17.52 -5.63
CA ARG A 126 -11.36 18.80 -5.02
C ARG A 126 -9.92 18.75 -4.50
N GLN A 127 -9.13 19.82 -4.80
CA GLN A 127 -7.69 19.83 -4.59
C GLN A 127 -7.29 19.47 -3.16
N GLU A 128 -7.94 20.05 -2.15
CA GLU A 128 -7.59 19.78 -0.75
C GLU A 128 -7.82 18.31 -0.35
N TYR A 129 -8.87 17.69 -0.88
CA TYR A 129 -9.16 16.27 -0.64
C TYR A 129 -8.16 15.37 -1.36
N ARG A 130 -7.82 15.73 -2.61
CA ARG A 130 -6.82 15.04 -3.42
C ARG A 130 -5.44 15.11 -2.75
N ASP A 131 -5.02 16.29 -2.29
CA ASP A 131 -3.71 16.46 -1.66
C ASP A 131 -3.60 15.63 -0.38
N ALA A 132 -4.59 15.67 0.50
CA ALA A 132 -4.62 14.82 1.69
C ALA A 132 -4.66 13.32 1.35
N PHE A 133 -5.39 12.93 0.30
CA PHE A 133 -5.46 11.55 -0.16
C PHE A 133 -4.13 11.06 -0.74
N VAL A 134 -3.46 11.87 -1.56
CA VAL A 134 -2.16 11.57 -2.13
C VAL A 134 -1.10 11.45 -1.05
N LEU A 135 -1.04 12.38 -0.11
CA LEU A 135 -0.11 12.33 1.03
C LEU A 135 -0.33 11.06 1.87
N PHE A 136 -1.58 10.67 2.07
CA PHE A 136 -1.90 9.48 2.86
C PHE A 136 -1.60 8.17 2.11
N HIS A 137 -1.99 8.05 0.81
CA HIS A 137 -1.93 6.79 0.06
C HIS A 137 -0.67 6.63 -0.80
N LYS A 138 -0.21 7.70 -1.47
CA LYS A 138 1.01 7.65 -2.30
C LYS A 138 2.29 7.89 -1.48
N ASN A 139 2.25 8.88 -0.57
CA ASN A 139 3.40 9.23 0.27
C ASN A 139 3.39 8.50 1.62
N GLU A 140 2.30 7.77 1.92
CA GLU A 140 2.14 6.94 3.11
C GLU A 140 2.34 7.70 4.44
N MET A 141 2.07 9.00 4.42
CA MET A 141 2.15 9.85 5.61
C MET A 141 1.05 9.50 6.61
N ARG A 142 1.35 9.62 7.90
CA ARG A 142 0.33 9.50 8.95
C ARG A 142 -0.56 10.74 8.95
N TYR A 143 -1.81 10.58 9.38
CA TYR A 143 -2.71 11.73 9.49
C TYR A 143 -2.15 12.88 10.31
N LYS A 144 -1.35 12.60 11.34
CA LYS A 144 -0.67 13.62 12.16
C LYS A 144 0.37 14.38 11.35
N GLU A 145 1.20 13.68 10.59
CA GLU A 145 2.22 14.25 9.70
C GLU A 145 1.58 15.12 8.59
N ILE A 146 0.46 14.65 8.03
CA ILE A 146 -0.32 15.42 7.05
C ILE A 146 -0.91 16.68 7.71
N SER A 147 -1.44 16.54 8.93
CA SER A 147 -1.98 17.66 9.72
C SER A 147 -0.92 18.75 9.95
N GLU A 148 0.27 18.35 10.33
CA GLU A 148 1.41 19.25 10.53
C GLU A 148 1.91 19.86 9.21
N SER A 149 1.99 19.04 8.14
CA SER A 149 2.48 19.48 6.82
C SER A 149 1.54 20.47 6.12
N LEU A 150 0.23 20.29 6.29
CA LEU A 150 -0.78 21.15 5.66
C LEU A 150 -1.30 22.27 6.59
N ASP A 151 -0.84 22.30 7.83
CA ASP A 151 -1.29 23.21 8.89
C ASP A 151 -2.81 23.22 9.08
N ILE A 152 -3.40 22.01 9.17
CA ILE A 152 -4.84 21.80 9.34
C ILE A 152 -5.13 20.81 10.47
N PRO A 153 -6.30 20.92 11.15
CA PRO A 153 -6.66 19.99 12.22
C PRO A 153 -6.68 18.53 11.77
N LEU A 154 -6.23 17.63 12.63
CA LEU A 154 -6.20 16.17 12.37
C LEU A 154 -7.57 15.62 11.95
N GLY A 155 -8.66 16.12 12.55
CA GLY A 155 -10.04 15.76 12.16
C GLY A 155 -10.39 16.15 10.74
N THR A 156 -9.85 17.28 10.27
CA THR A 156 -10.01 17.76 8.88
C THR A 156 -9.29 16.85 7.92
N VAL A 157 -8.05 16.44 8.21
CA VAL A 157 -7.29 15.48 7.38
C VAL A 157 -8.07 14.18 7.21
N LYS A 158 -8.55 13.58 8.31
CA LYS A 158 -9.35 12.35 8.27
C LYS A 158 -10.59 12.49 7.39
N THR A 159 -11.28 13.62 7.54
CA THR A 159 -12.47 13.94 6.75
C THR A 159 -12.14 14.10 5.27
N TRP A 160 -11.06 14.79 4.92
CA TRP A 160 -10.65 15.02 3.54
C TRP A 160 -10.23 13.71 2.84
N VAL A 161 -9.43 12.88 3.48
CA VAL A 161 -9.05 11.56 2.95
C VAL A 161 -10.28 10.68 2.75
N HIS A 162 -11.24 10.70 3.69
CA HIS A 162 -12.48 9.93 3.56
C HIS A 162 -13.36 10.44 2.40
N ARG A 163 -13.52 11.75 2.27
CA ARG A 163 -14.28 12.37 1.17
C ARG A 163 -13.65 12.08 -0.19
N ALA A 164 -12.32 12.24 -0.32
CA ALA A 164 -11.60 11.87 -1.53
C ALA A 164 -11.87 10.43 -1.94
N ARG A 165 -11.78 9.49 -0.98
CA ARG A 165 -12.08 8.07 -1.24
C ARG A 165 -13.49 7.85 -1.76
N ARG A 166 -14.48 8.48 -1.14
CA ARG A 166 -15.88 8.37 -1.59
C ARG A 166 -16.09 8.92 -2.99
N GLU A 167 -15.54 10.10 -3.29
CA GLU A 167 -15.62 10.70 -4.61
C GLU A 167 -14.95 9.84 -5.68
N LEU A 168 -13.78 9.28 -5.38
CA LEU A 168 -13.05 8.37 -6.28
C LEU A 168 -13.85 7.11 -6.58
N ILE A 169 -14.39 6.45 -5.56
CA ILE A 169 -15.22 5.24 -5.76
C ILE A 169 -16.41 5.55 -6.64
N LEU A 170 -17.11 6.67 -6.39
CA LEU A 170 -18.27 7.06 -7.18
C LEU A 170 -17.89 7.31 -8.64
N LYS A 171 -16.78 8.05 -8.88
CA LYS A 171 -16.30 8.36 -10.23
C LYS A 171 -15.85 7.11 -11.00
N LEU A 172 -15.12 6.21 -10.35
CA LEU A 172 -14.65 4.96 -10.96
C LEU A 172 -15.83 4.01 -11.29
N ARG A 173 -16.87 3.99 -10.45
CA ARG A 173 -18.12 3.26 -10.74
C ARG A 173 -18.85 3.85 -11.93
N THR A 174 -19.04 5.17 -11.97
CA THR A 174 -19.70 5.86 -13.08
C THR A 174 -18.97 5.61 -14.43
N ARG A 175 -17.69 5.35 -14.40
CA ARG A 175 -16.87 5.06 -15.58
C ARG A 175 -16.79 3.55 -15.89
N GLY A 176 -17.46 2.70 -15.11
CA GLY A 176 -17.46 1.25 -15.31
C GLY A 176 -16.13 0.55 -14.97
N VAL A 177 -15.24 1.25 -14.21
CA VAL A 177 -13.95 0.70 -13.77
C VAL A 177 -14.13 -0.21 -12.54
N LEU A 178 -15.16 0.05 -11.73
CA LEU A 178 -15.53 -0.75 -10.56
C LEU A 178 -16.94 -1.27 -10.74
N ASP A 179 -17.15 -2.57 -10.52
CA ASP A 179 -18.47 -3.18 -10.51
C ASP A 179 -19.32 -2.68 -9.34
N GLU A 180 -20.65 -2.66 -9.51
CA GLU A 180 -21.59 -2.17 -8.49
C GLU A 180 -21.63 -3.01 -7.20
N THR A 181 -20.93 -4.16 -7.18
CA THR A 181 -21.04 -5.20 -6.12
C THR A 181 -19.76 -5.39 -5.29
N SER A 182 -18.88 -4.40 -5.19
CA SER A 182 -17.68 -4.50 -4.32
C SER A 182 -17.70 -3.46 -3.21
#